data_4dbcb6fdb3f0f7c3785cf1c51ca60e2a
#
_entry.id   4dbcb6fdb3f0f7c3785cf1c51ca60e2a
#
_cell.length_a   1.000
_cell.length_b   1.000
_cell.length_c   1.000
_cell.angle_alpha   90.00
_cell.angle_beta   90.00
_cell.angle_gamma   90.00
#
_symmetry.space_group_name_H-M   'P 1'
#
loop_
_entity.id
_entity.type
_entity.pdbx_description
1 polymer ?
#
loop_
_entity_poly.entity_id
_entity_poly.type
_entity_poly.pdbx_seq_one_letter_code
_entity_poly.pdbx_strand_id
1 'polypeptide(L)'
;VSVVDGERSCFTYAPDLARATRELLEDRSSPGIYHLANSGVATWYEAAQELFRLVRPDVIVRPVSPDAFPRPAERPEYSELLNTKRPLLRDYREALQEFILK
;
A
#
# COMPACT_ATOMS: atom_id res chain seq x y z
N VAL A 1 -2.64 -10.49 -17.28
CA VAL A 1 -3.03 -9.19 -16.69
C VAL A 1 -1.87 -8.22 -16.81
N SER A 2 -2.15 -7.03 -17.32
CA SER A 2 -1.17 -5.95 -17.44
C SER A 2 -1.35 -4.95 -16.31
N VAL A 3 -0.29 -4.67 -15.57
CA VAL A 3 -0.34 -3.79 -14.41
C VAL A 3 0.80 -2.77 -14.48
N VAL A 4 0.47 -1.51 -14.17
CA VAL A 4 1.45 -0.42 -14.20
C VAL A 4 2.58 -0.67 -13.24
N ASP A 5 3.81 -0.51 -13.73
CA ASP A 5 5.03 -0.55 -12.93
C ASP A 5 5.73 0.81 -13.03
N GLY A 6 6.37 1.25 -11.96
CA GLY A 6 7.07 2.52 -11.94
C GLY A 6 6.45 3.59 -11.06
N GLU A 7 5.24 3.37 -10.55
CA GLU A 7 4.59 4.27 -9.59
C GLU A 7 4.58 3.60 -8.21
N ARG A 8 5.42 4.06 -7.30
CA ARG A 8 5.56 3.49 -5.96
C ARG A 8 4.68 4.18 -4.94
N SER A 9 4.05 3.38 -4.10
CA SER A 9 3.09 3.86 -3.11
C SER A 9 3.06 2.94 -1.90
N CYS A 10 2.29 3.33 -0.90
CA CYS A 10 2.00 2.48 0.26
C CYS A 10 0.61 1.87 0.08
N PHE A 11 0.53 0.56 0.24
CA PHE A 11 -0.75 -0.16 0.21
C PHE A 11 -1.19 -0.37 1.64
N THR A 12 -2.34 0.19 2.01
CA THR A 12 -2.76 0.26 3.41
C THR A 12 -4.07 -0.50 3.63
N TYR A 13 -4.03 -1.38 4.63
CA TYR A 13 -5.19 -2.15 5.05
C TYR A 13 -6.03 -1.32 6.01
N ALA A 14 -7.29 -1.09 5.66
CA ALA A 14 -8.16 -0.21 6.43
C ALA A 14 -8.29 -0.57 7.92
N PRO A 15 -8.42 -1.83 8.33
CA PRO A 15 -8.45 -2.16 9.75
C PRO A 15 -7.18 -1.77 10.50
N ASP A 16 -6.01 -1.92 9.89
CA ASP A 16 -4.75 -1.52 10.50
C ASP A 16 -4.69 0.00 10.69
N LEU A 17 -5.12 0.75 9.68
CA LEU A 17 -5.18 2.20 9.73
C LEU A 17 -6.17 2.67 10.81
N ALA A 18 -7.33 2.04 10.89
CA ALA A 18 -8.34 2.38 11.89
C ALA A 18 -7.80 2.17 13.31
N ARG A 19 -7.12 1.05 13.54
CA ARG A 19 -6.53 0.75 14.85
C ARG A 19 -5.45 1.77 15.21
N ALA A 20 -4.57 2.09 14.27
CA ALA A 20 -3.50 3.06 14.49
C ALA A 20 -4.08 4.46 14.77
N THR A 21 -5.14 4.84 14.09
CA THR A 21 -5.83 6.11 14.32
C THR A 21 -6.44 6.16 15.71
N ARG A 22 -7.09 5.08 16.13
CA ARG A 22 -7.65 4.97 17.47
C ARG A 22 -6.58 5.13 18.53
N GLU A 23 -5.46 4.43 18.40
CA GLU A 23 -4.34 4.51 19.32
C GLU A 23 -3.78 5.93 19.40
N LEU A 24 -3.67 6.61 18.25
CA LEU A 24 -3.22 7.98 18.19
C LEU A 24 -4.11 8.90 19.02
N LEU A 25 -5.42 8.72 18.93
CA LEU A 25 -6.39 9.52 19.69
C LEU A 25 -6.37 9.18 21.20
N GLU A 26 -6.28 7.89 21.52
CA GLU A 26 -6.24 7.43 22.92
C GLU A 26 -4.97 7.88 23.64
N ASP A 27 -3.85 7.92 22.92
CA ASP A 27 -2.55 8.34 23.47
C ASP A 27 -2.46 9.86 23.68
N ARG A 28 -3.48 10.62 23.26
CA ARG A 28 -3.52 12.08 23.39
C ARG A 28 -2.27 12.73 22.81
N SER A 29 -1.88 12.28 21.62
CA SER A 29 -0.72 12.82 20.92
C SER A 29 -0.88 14.30 20.61
N SER A 30 0.25 15.02 20.52
CA SER A 30 0.24 16.44 20.22
C SER A 30 -0.44 16.71 18.87
N PRO A 31 -1.16 17.84 18.74
CA PRO A 31 -1.73 18.21 17.44
C PRO A 31 -0.65 18.30 16.35
N GLY A 32 -1.00 17.94 15.14
CA GLY A 32 -0.07 17.98 14.02
C GLY A 32 -0.49 17.04 12.91
N ILE A 33 0.42 16.86 11.96
CA ILE A 33 0.20 15.98 10.81
C ILE A 33 0.89 14.64 11.10
N TYR A 34 0.13 13.57 10.95
CA TYR A 34 0.61 12.20 11.14
C TYR A 34 0.34 11.39 9.89
N HIS A 35 1.35 10.67 9.41
CA HIS A 35 1.21 9.76 8.27
C HIS A 35 1.14 8.33 8.80
N LEU A 36 0.03 7.66 8.52
CA LEU A 36 -0.20 6.27 8.92
C LEU A 36 -0.47 5.43 7.69
N ALA A 37 0.36 4.44 7.46
CA ALA A 37 0.25 3.52 6.34
C ALA A 37 0.94 2.22 6.70
N ASN A 38 0.53 1.12 6.07
CA ASN A 38 1.27 -0.13 6.21
C ASN A 38 2.68 0.04 5.65
N SER A 39 3.64 -0.65 6.22
CA SER A 39 5.03 -0.58 5.79
C SER A 39 5.25 -1.33 4.48
N GLY A 40 6.36 -1.03 3.82
CA GLY A 40 6.71 -1.65 2.55
C GLY A 40 6.18 -0.84 1.38
N VAL A 41 7.12 -0.28 0.61
CA VAL A 41 6.80 0.47 -0.61
C VAL A 41 6.77 -0.48 -1.79
N ALA A 42 5.77 -0.36 -2.64
CA ALA A 42 5.64 -1.22 -3.81
C ALA A 42 4.99 -0.48 -4.97
N THR A 43 5.24 -0.95 -6.18
CA THR A 43 4.47 -0.52 -7.35
C THR A 43 3.17 -1.34 -7.42
N TRP A 44 2.22 -0.88 -8.22
CA TRP A 44 1.00 -1.66 -8.50
C TRP A 44 1.35 -3.05 -9.03
N TYR A 45 2.37 -3.15 -9.89
CA TYR A 45 2.82 -4.42 -10.44
C TYR A 45 3.30 -5.36 -9.33
N GLU A 46 4.15 -4.86 -8.43
CA GLU A 46 4.68 -5.66 -7.32
C GLU A 46 3.57 -6.14 -6.39
N ALA A 47 2.62 -5.25 -6.07
CA ALA A 47 1.49 -5.60 -5.22
C ALA A 47 0.57 -6.63 -5.90
N ALA A 48 0.35 -6.49 -7.21
CA ALA A 48 -0.44 -7.45 -7.98
C ALA A 48 0.23 -8.82 -8.04
N GLN A 49 1.55 -8.87 -8.19
CA GLN A 49 2.30 -10.13 -8.17
C GLN A 49 2.08 -10.86 -6.84
N GLU A 50 2.16 -10.14 -5.73
CA GLU A 50 1.96 -10.72 -4.41
C GLU A 50 0.53 -11.24 -4.25
N LEU A 51 -0.45 -10.47 -4.70
CA LEU A 51 -1.85 -10.88 -4.65
C LEU A 51 -2.10 -12.16 -5.44
N PHE A 52 -1.69 -12.19 -6.71
CA PHE A 52 -1.94 -13.35 -7.56
C PHE A 52 -1.15 -14.58 -7.13
N ARG A 53 0.05 -14.38 -6.57
CA ARG A 53 0.81 -15.48 -5.99
C ARG A 53 0.01 -16.19 -4.90
N LEU A 54 -0.76 -15.43 -4.13
CA LEU A 54 -1.56 -15.97 -3.01
C LEU A 54 -2.88 -16.60 -3.46
N VAL A 55 -3.55 -16.02 -4.45
CA VAL A 55 -4.93 -16.41 -4.80
C VAL A 55 -5.02 -17.13 -6.16
N ARG A 56 -4.20 -16.79 -7.12
CA ARG A 56 -4.22 -17.35 -8.47
C ARG A 56 -2.81 -17.40 -9.05
N PRO A 57 -1.96 -18.34 -8.58
CA PRO A 57 -0.58 -18.41 -9.06
C PRO A 57 -0.45 -18.75 -10.54
N ASP A 58 -1.52 -19.20 -11.17
CA ASP A 58 -1.57 -19.50 -12.61
C ASP A 58 -1.71 -18.24 -13.47
N VAL A 59 -2.08 -17.10 -12.90
CA VAL A 59 -2.25 -15.84 -13.64
C VAL A 59 -0.89 -15.18 -13.88
N ILE A 60 -0.64 -14.80 -15.14
CA ILE A 60 0.58 -14.09 -15.50
C ILE A 60 0.34 -12.58 -15.31
N VAL A 61 1.19 -11.95 -14.51
CA VAL A 61 1.17 -10.51 -14.27
C VAL A 61 2.31 -9.89 -15.07
N ARG A 62 1.99 -8.94 -15.94
CA ARG A 62 2.98 -8.30 -16.82
C ARG A 62 3.14 -6.84 -16.43
N PRO A 63 4.39 -6.37 -16.23
CA PRO A 63 4.62 -4.96 -15.97
C PRO A 63 4.46 -4.15 -17.24
N VAL A 64 3.83 -2.99 -17.12
CA VAL A 64 3.71 -2.04 -18.23
C VAL A 64 4.07 -0.64 -17.73
N SER A 65 4.53 0.20 -18.67
CA SER A 65 4.82 1.59 -18.36
C SER A 65 3.53 2.35 -17.98
N PRO A 66 3.61 3.36 -17.11
CA PRO A 66 2.47 4.25 -16.85
C PRO A 66 1.83 4.83 -18.09
N ASP A 67 2.60 5.02 -19.16
CA ASP A 67 2.12 5.55 -20.43
C ASP A 67 1.13 4.63 -21.14
N ALA A 68 1.12 3.34 -20.81
CA ALA A 68 0.19 2.38 -21.38
C ALA A 68 -1.27 2.65 -20.98
N PHE A 69 -1.49 3.38 -19.88
CA PHE A 69 -2.81 3.76 -19.38
C PHE A 69 -2.86 5.28 -19.21
N PRO A 70 -3.09 6.04 -20.30
CA PRO A 70 -3.13 7.50 -20.22
C PRO A 70 -4.23 7.97 -19.24
N ARG A 71 -3.89 8.95 -18.42
CA ARG A 71 -4.80 9.52 -17.45
C ARG A 71 -4.72 11.05 -17.51
N PRO A 72 -5.85 11.77 -17.23
CA PRO A 72 -5.84 13.23 -17.25
C PRO A 72 -4.84 13.83 -16.26
N ALA A 73 -4.67 13.20 -15.08
CA ALA A 73 -3.74 13.66 -14.07
C ALA A 73 -2.41 12.92 -14.17
N GLU A 74 -1.33 13.66 -14.05
CA GLU A 74 0.00 13.07 -13.95
C GLU A 74 0.16 12.44 -12.57
N ARG A 75 0.61 11.18 -12.52
CA ARG A 75 0.83 10.45 -11.28
C ARG A 75 2.30 10.51 -10.88
N PRO A 76 2.62 10.74 -9.59
CA PRO A 76 4.00 10.73 -9.15
C PRO A 76 4.62 9.34 -9.20
N GLU A 77 5.93 9.28 -9.44
CA GLU A 77 6.66 8.02 -9.37
C GLU A 77 6.77 7.50 -7.93
N TYR A 78 6.83 8.41 -6.97
CA TYR A 78 6.98 8.12 -5.55
C TYR A 78 5.92 8.89 -4.77
N SER A 79 4.97 8.16 -4.22
CA SER A 79 3.92 8.74 -3.37
C SER A 79 3.83 8.06 -2.01
N GLU A 80 4.89 7.36 -1.60
CA GLU A 80 4.93 6.72 -0.29
C GLU A 80 4.93 7.75 0.83
N LEU A 81 4.25 7.40 1.92
CA LEU A 81 4.21 8.21 3.13
C LEU A 81 5.23 7.69 4.14
N LEU A 82 5.96 8.60 4.76
CA LEU A 82 6.89 8.26 5.83
C LEU A 82 6.23 8.51 7.19
N ASN A 83 6.15 7.47 7.99
CA ASN A 83 5.68 7.59 9.38
C ASN A 83 6.89 7.80 10.28
N THR A 84 7.06 9.02 10.74
CA THR A 84 8.20 9.39 11.59
C THR A 84 7.81 9.70 13.03
N LYS A 85 6.53 9.66 13.36
CA LYS A 85 6.00 10.10 14.68
C LYS A 85 5.34 9.01 15.50
N ARG A 86 4.96 7.91 14.86
CA ARG A 86 4.22 6.82 15.51
C ARG A 86 4.89 5.48 15.20
N PRO A 87 4.59 4.43 15.98
CA PRO A 87 5.08 3.09 15.67
C PRO A 87 4.67 2.69 14.25
N LEU A 88 5.57 2.01 13.54
CA LEU A 88 5.31 1.56 12.17
C LEU A 88 4.24 0.47 12.18
N LEU A 89 3.33 0.53 11.20
CA LEU A 89 2.39 -0.54 10.96
C LEU A 89 3.12 -1.71 10.27
N ARG A 90 2.54 -2.90 10.35
CA ARG A 90 3.13 -4.10 9.74
C ARG A 90 3.26 -3.96 8.23
N ASP A 91 4.08 -4.82 7.63
CA ASP A 91 4.28 -4.86 6.19
C ASP A 91 2.94 -5.13 5.47
N TYR A 92 2.72 -4.48 4.33
CA TYR A 92 1.47 -4.61 3.57
C TYR A 92 1.21 -6.05 3.12
N ARG A 93 2.27 -6.83 2.90
CA ARG A 93 2.13 -8.24 2.47
C ARG A 93 1.50 -9.10 3.55
N GLU A 94 1.82 -8.84 4.82
CA GLU A 94 1.17 -9.53 5.95
C GLU A 94 -0.32 -9.14 6.03
N ALA A 95 -0.61 -7.86 5.85
CA ALA A 95 -1.98 -7.37 5.86
C ALA A 95 -2.79 -7.95 4.69
N LEU A 96 -2.16 -8.08 3.52
CA LEU A 96 -2.78 -8.68 2.35
C LEU A 96 -3.15 -10.14 2.60
N GLN A 97 -2.27 -10.90 3.25
CA GLN A 97 -2.55 -12.29 3.62
C GLN A 97 -3.76 -12.38 4.53
N GLU A 98 -3.84 -11.53 5.55
CA GLU A 98 -4.99 -11.51 6.45
C GLU A 98 -6.28 -11.17 5.70
N PHE A 99 -6.24 -10.19 4.82
CA PHE A 99 -7.39 -9.80 4.01
C PHE A 99 -7.92 -10.96 3.16
N ILE A 100 -7.03 -11.70 2.53
CA ILE A 100 -7.39 -12.82 1.65
C ILE A 100 -7.99 -13.98 2.45
N LEU A 101 -7.51 -14.23 3.67
CA LEU A 101 -7.94 -15.35 4.51
C LEU A 101 -9.28 -15.10 5.21
N LYS A 102 -9.83 -13.91 5.12
CA LYS A 102 -11.11 -13.59 5.74
C LYS A 102 -12.33 -13.94 4.85
#